data_cfdcb0bc3f54b886ae9909214b0b5f7f
#
_entry.id   cfdcb0bc3f54b886ae9909214b0b5f7f
#
_cell.length_a   1.000
_cell.length_b   1.000
_cell.length_c   1.000
_cell.angle_alpha   90.00
_cell.angle_beta   90.00
_cell.angle_gamma   90.00
#
_symmetry.space_group_name_H-M   'P 1'
#
loop_
_entity.id
_entity.type
_entity.pdbx_description
1 polymer ?
#
loop_
_entity_poly.entity_id
_entity_poly.type
_entity_poly.pdbx_seq_one_letter_code
_entity_poly.pdbx_strand_id
1 'polypeptide(L)'
;MSRKQLLISTAMIALVAVVLLIVPDHPKASYHTNKGYVFGTYYAVQYESVSDLHDSIKTTFAAFDASMSMFNPASTISRINSGADSVVDAYFEQMYSTAVDVNRLSGGAFDITFAPLVNLWGFGLKNRAHVTQEQVDNLLPHVGIQKIALADGYLHKSDAQVQVDAGAIAKGQSCDIIAALLKRNTT
;
A
#
# COMPACT_ATOMS: atom_id res chain seq x y z
N MET A 1 9.15 -53.77 43.65
CA MET A 1 8.32 -53.47 42.52
C MET A 1 7.92 -54.83 41.87
N SER A 2 6.64 -55.08 41.66
CA SER A 2 6.25 -56.34 41.04
C SER A 2 6.55 -56.35 39.51
N ARG A 3 6.76 -57.54 38.90
CA ARG A 3 6.99 -57.65 37.44
C ARG A 3 5.90 -56.92 36.59
N LYS A 4 4.66 -56.91 37.11
CA LYS A 4 3.52 -56.23 36.48
C LYS A 4 3.69 -54.69 36.51
N GLN A 5 4.17 -54.14 37.63
CA GLN A 5 4.40 -52.71 37.76
C GLN A 5 5.55 -52.23 36.86
N LEU A 6 6.59 -53.04 36.68
CA LEU A 6 7.70 -52.76 35.79
C LEU A 6 7.24 -52.71 34.31
N LEU A 7 6.43 -53.70 33.88
CA LEU A 7 5.89 -53.76 32.52
C LEU A 7 4.95 -52.58 32.22
N ILE A 8 4.11 -52.18 33.17
CA ILE A 8 3.23 -51.01 33.00
C ILE A 8 4.06 -49.71 32.87
N SER A 9 5.09 -49.54 33.70
CA SER A 9 5.97 -48.38 33.63
C SER A 9 6.73 -48.28 32.31
N THR A 10 7.28 -49.41 31.82
CA THR A 10 7.99 -49.42 30.51
C THR A 10 7.05 -49.16 29.35
N ALA A 11 5.84 -49.71 29.36
CA ALA A 11 4.83 -49.46 28.34
C ALA A 11 4.38 -47.96 28.33
N MET A 12 4.24 -47.38 29.49
CA MET A 12 3.87 -45.97 29.63
C MET A 12 4.99 -45.01 29.15
N ILE A 13 6.25 -45.33 29.45
CA ILE A 13 7.40 -44.59 28.95
C ILE A 13 7.51 -44.70 27.43
N ALA A 14 7.31 -45.90 26.88
CA ALA A 14 7.30 -46.11 25.44
C ALA A 14 6.16 -45.34 24.76
N LEU A 15 4.98 -45.32 25.36
CA LEU A 15 3.84 -44.55 24.84
C LEU A 15 4.13 -43.02 24.82
N VAL A 16 4.69 -42.50 25.92
CA VAL A 16 5.08 -41.07 26.02
C VAL A 16 6.17 -40.74 25.00
N ALA A 17 7.16 -41.61 24.82
CA ALA A 17 8.19 -41.43 23.79
C ALA A 17 7.61 -41.40 22.38
N VAL A 18 6.66 -42.32 22.08
CA VAL A 18 5.96 -42.34 20.80
C VAL A 18 5.10 -41.09 20.60
N VAL A 19 4.41 -40.60 21.63
CA VAL A 19 3.62 -39.38 21.56
C VAL A 19 4.54 -38.17 21.32
N LEU A 20 5.70 -38.09 21.99
CA LEU A 20 6.67 -37.01 21.78
C LEU A 20 7.31 -37.06 20.38
N LEU A 21 7.39 -38.22 19.73
CA LEU A 21 7.89 -38.38 18.37
C LEU A 21 6.82 -38.06 17.29
N ILE A 22 5.55 -38.18 17.66
CA ILE A 22 4.42 -37.98 16.74
C ILE A 22 3.87 -36.56 16.85
N VAL A 23 4.03 -35.86 18.00
CA VAL A 23 3.63 -34.46 18.15
C VAL A 23 4.55 -33.63 17.27
N PRO A 24 4.03 -33.04 16.19
CA PRO A 24 4.87 -32.20 15.32
C PRO A 24 5.42 -31.02 16.13
N ASP A 25 6.71 -30.79 16.01
CA ASP A 25 7.34 -29.59 16.56
C ASP A 25 6.71 -28.40 15.82
N HIS A 26 5.82 -27.67 16.50
CA HIS A 26 5.20 -26.50 15.87
C HIS A 26 6.30 -25.46 15.63
N PRO A 27 6.48 -25.01 14.38
CA PRO A 27 7.49 -24.02 14.09
C PRO A 27 7.23 -22.76 14.95
N LYS A 28 8.25 -22.32 15.67
CA LYS A 28 8.15 -21.16 16.53
C LYS A 28 8.22 -19.88 15.70
N ALA A 29 7.37 -18.91 16.01
CA ALA A 29 7.47 -17.58 15.46
C ALA A 29 8.80 -16.93 15.88
N SER A 30 9.38 -16.18 14.97
CA SER A 30 10.60 -15.40 15.18
C SER A 30 10.45 -13.99 14.60
N TYR A 31 11.29 -13.07 15.07
CA TYR A 31 11.32 -11.72 14.51
C TYR A 31 12.04 -11.70 13.17
N HIS A 32 11.36 -11.16 12.16
CA HIS A 32 11.89 -10.89 10.83
C HIS A 32 12.01 -9.38 10.63
N THR A 33 13.04 -8.96 9.88
CA THR A 33 13.23 -7.56 9.48
C THR A 33 13.50 -7.52 7.99
N ASN A 34 12.55 -7.00 7.23
CA ASN A 34 12.69 -6.83 5.79
C ASN A 34 12.94 -5.35 5.46
N LYS A 35 13.94 -5.10 4.64
CA LYS A 35 14.33 -3.76 4.21
C LYS A 35 14.44 -3.70 2.70
N GLY A 36 14.16 -2.55 2.13
CA GLY A 36 14.30 -2.35 0.70
C GLY A 36 14.05 -0.90 0.28
N TYR A 37 13.94 -0.71 -1.03
CA TYR A 37 13.69 0.59 -1.65
C TYR A 37 12.41 0.52 -2.47
N VAL A 38 11.49 1.47 -2.28
CA VAL A 38 10.21 1.57 -3.00
C VAL A 38 9.72 3.02 -2.98
N PHE A 39 8.98 3.46 -3.97
CA PHE A 39 8.39 4.82 -4.08
C PHE A 39 9.42 5.95 -3.90
N GLY A 40 10.66 5.73 -4.37
CA GLY A 40 11.74 6.71 -4.23
C GLY A 40 12.31 6.85 -2.81
N THR A 41 12.02 5.91 -1.89
CA THR A 41 12.48 5.93 -0.50
C THR A 41 12.78 4.52 0.03
N TYR A 42 13.36 4.46 1.23
CA TYR A 42 13.63 3.19 1.91
C TYR A 42 12.45 2.79 2.80
N TYR A 43 12.26 1.47 2.94
CA TYR A 43 11.37 0.89 3.93
C TYR A 43 12.12 -0.07 4.85
N ALA A 44 11.61 -0.21 6.08
CA ALA A 44 11.98 -1.25 7.02
C ALA A 44 10.70 -1.75 7.70
N VAL A 45 10.45 -3.05 7.62
CA VAL A 45 9.28 -3.70 8.22
C VAL A 45 9.79 -4.76 9.19
N GLN A 46 9.33 -4.69 10.44
CA GLN A 46 9.65 -5.68 11.47
C GLN A 46 8.36 -6.33 11.97
N TYR A 47 8.35 -7.63 12.06
CA TYR A 47 7.20 -8.43 12.48
C TYR A 47 7.64 -9.76 13.06
N GLU A 48 6.76 -10.40 13.84
CA GLU A 48 6.94 -11.74 14.37
C GLU A 48 6.09 -12.72 13.56
N SER A 49 6.69 -13.77 13.01
CA SER A 49 6.01 -14.77 12.20
C SER A 49 6.79 -16.08 12.19
N VAL A 50 6.10 -17.16 11.88
CA VAL A 50 6.70 -18.47 11.59
C VAL A 50 7.51 -18.44 10.30
N SER A 51 7.08 -17.66 9.31
CA SER A 51 7.68 -17.57 7.98
C SER A 51 8.13 -16.15 7.66
N ASP A 52 9.21 -16.02 6.89
CA ASP A 52 9.62 -14.73 6.31
C ASP A 52 8.63 -14.33 5.20
N LEU A 53 8.04 -13.15 5.33
CA LEU A 53 7.06 -12.58 4.40
C LEU A 53 7.71 -11.60 3.38
N HIS A 54 9.03 -11.62 3.22
CA HIS A 54 9.77 -10.70 2.37
C HIS A 54 9.19 -10.60 0.95
N ASP A 55 8.98 -11.74 0.30
CA ASP A 55 8.48 -11.77 -1.07
C ASP A 55 7.03 -11.30 -1.16
N SER A 56 6.20 -11.60 -0.17
CA SER A 56 4.83 -11.10 -0.08
C SER A 56 4.80 -9.57 0.08
N ILE A 57 5.68 -9.02 0.91
CA ILE A 57 5.83 -7.56 1.10
C ILE A 57 6.25 -6.90 -0.22
N LYS A 58 7.27 -7.45 -0.90
CA LYS A 58 7.75 -6.92 -2.20
C LYS A 58 6.66 -6.95 -3.28
N THR A 59 5.97 -8.07 -3.39
CA THR A 59 4.88 -8.23 -4.37
C THR A 59 3.75 -7.24 -4.10
N THR A 60 3.39 -7.03 -2.83
CA THR A 60 2.38 -6.06 -2.43
C THR A 60 2.80 -4.63 -2.76
N PHE A 61 4.03 -4.25 -2.47
CA PHE A 61 4.56 -2.94 -2.87
C PHE A 61 4.60 -2.75 -4.39
N ALA A 62 5.00 -3.78 -5.15
CA ALA A 62 5.02 -3.71 -6.61
C ALA A 62 3.62 -3.53 -7.20
N ALA A 63 2.62 -4.23 -6.66
CA ALA A 63 1.22 -4.07 -7.08
C ALA A 63 0.69 -2.66 -6.76
N PHE A 64 1.03 -2.13 -5.59
CA PHE A 64 0.66 -0.76 -5.21
C PHE A 64 1.36 0.29 -6.09
N ASP A 65 2.65 0.11 -6.41
CA ASP A 65 3.40 1.00 -7.31
C ASP A 65 2.81 1.00 -8.73
N ALA A 66 2.37 -0.15 -9.22
CA ALA A 66 1.69 -0.26 -10.52
C ALA A 66 0.36 0.51 -10.56
N SER A 67 -0.26 0.79 -9.42
CA SER A 67 -1.45 1.63 -9.32
C SER A 67 -1.09 3.12 -9.13
N MET A 68 -0.22 3.44 -8.17
CA MET A 68 -0.07 4.80 -7.62
C MET A 68 1.17 5.56 -8.11
N SER A 69 2.06 4.95 -8.89
CA SER A 69 3.30 5.60 -9.31
C SER A 69 3.05 6.68 -10.37
N MET A 70 3.32 7.93 -10.03
CA MET A 70 3.32 9.05 -10.97
C MET A 70 4.45 8.98 -12.01
N PHE A 71 5.48 8.14 -11.76
CA PHE A 71 6.67 8.01 -12.61
C PHE A 71 6.58 6.81 -13.56
N ASN A 72 5.66 5.88 -13.33
CA ASN A 72 5.39 4.75 -14.20
C ASN A 72 4.25 5.11 -15.16
N PRO A 73 4.51 5.30 -16.47
CA PRO A 73 3.46 5.68 -17.42
C PRO A 73 2.36 4.62 -17.58
N ALA A 74 2.64 3.36 -17.21
CA ALA A 74 1.68 2.26 -17.25
C ALA A 74 0.83 2.15 -15.96
N SER A 75 1.11 2.93 -14.93
CA SER A 75 0.33 2.91 -13.69
C SER A 75 -1.10 3.42 -13.91
N THR A 76 -2.01 2.99 -13.04
CA THR A 76 -3.41 3.43 -13.07
C THR A 76 -3.52 4.96 -12.99
N ILE A 77 -2.83 5.60 -12.05
CA ILE A 77 -2.87 7.06 -11.90
C ILE A 77 -2.28 7.80 -13.11
N SER A 78 -1.20 7.28 -13.71
CA SER A 78 -0.57 7.91 -14.89
C SER A 78 -1.44 7.81 -16.13
N ARG A 79 -2.10 6.67 -16.37
CA ARG A 79 -3.06 6.49 -17.48
C ARG A 79 -4.27 7.41 -17.33
N ILE A 80 -4.80 7.54 -16.11
CA ILE A 80 -5.89 8.47 -15.79
C ILE A 80 -5.45 9.92 -16.05
N ASN A 81 -4.25 10.30 -15.63
CA ASN A 81 -3.74 11.67 -15.80
C ASN A 81 -3.46 12.01 -17.26
N SER A 82 -3.01 11.07 -18.06
CA SER A 82 -2.79 11.25 -19.50
C SER A 82 -4.08 11.21 -20.33
N GLY A 83 -5.20 10.79 -19.73
CA GLY A 83 -6.46 10.57 -20.47
C GLY A 83 -6.48 9.30 -21.32
N ALA A 84 -5.50 8.42 -21.17
CA ALA A 84 -5.44 7.15 -21.89
C ALA A 84 -6.48 6.14 -21.37
N ASP A 85 -6.90 6.28 -20.11
CA ASP A 85 -7.86 5.40 -19.46
C ASP A 85 -8.60 6.17 -18.34
N SER A 86 -9.73 5.64 -17.93
CA SER A 86 -10.48 6.11 -16.75
C SER A 86 -10.80 4.98 -15.76
N VAL A 87 -10.42 3.74 -16.09
CA VAL A 87 -10.60 2.58 -15.22
C VAL A 87 -9.69 2.67 -14.02
N VAL A 88 -10.27 2.48 -12.82
CA VAL A 88 -9.54 2.48 -11.55
C VAL A 88 -9.44 1.06 -10.99
N ASP A 89 -8.45 0.85 -10.12
CA ASP A 89 -8.30 -0.35 -9.33
C ASP A 89 -8.62 -0.07 -7.85
N ALA A 90 -8.68 -1.12 -7.03
CA ALA A 90 -9.03 -1.03 -5.62
C ALA A 90 -8.09 -0.12 -4.80
N TYR A 91 -6.80 0.00 -5.18
CA TYR A 91 -5.87 0.91 -4.51
C TYR A 91 -6.22 2.37 -4.80
N PHE A 92 -6.56 2.66 -6.06
CA PHE A 92 -7.00 3.99 -6.46
C PHE A 92 -8.34 4.37 -5.81
N GLU A 93 -9.31 3.45 -5.77
CA GLU A 93 -10.60 3.67 -5.11
C GLU A 93 -10.42 4.03 -3.63
N GLN A 94 -9.58 3.28 -2.91
CA GLN A 94 -9.29 3.56 -1.51
C GLN A 94 -8.59 4.91 -1.33
N MET A 95 -7.62 5.24 -2.17
CA MET A 95 -6.94 6.54 -2.16
C MET A 95 -7.93 7.68 -2.40
N TYR A 96 -8.78 7.55 -3.41
CA TYR A 96 -9.81 8.54 -3.73
C TYR A 96 -10.79 8.76 -2.58
N SER A 97 -11.31 7.69 -1.98
CA SER A 97 -12.19 7.77 -0.82
C SER A 97 -11.55 8.53 0.34
N THR A 98 -10.29 8.18 0.67
CA THR A 98 -9.51 8.89 1.70
C THR A 98 -9.33 10.37 1.34
N ALA A 99 -9.04 10.67 0.08
CA ALA A 99 -8.84 12.03 -0.39
C ALA A 99 -10.11 12.89 -0.26
N VAL A 100 -11.27 12.34 -0.62
CA VAL A 100 -12.57 13.01 -0.47
C VAL A 100 -12.85 13.32 0.99
N ASP A 101 -12.61 12.36 1.89
CA ASP A 101 -12.82 12.57 3.33
C ASP A 101 -11.89 13.63 3.91
N VAL A 102 -10.60 13.60 3.56
CA VAL A 102 -9.63 14.59 4.03
C VAL A 102 -9.92 15.97 3.44
N ASN A 103 -10.31 16.06 2.17
CA ASN A 103 -10.75 17.32 1.56
C ASN A 103 -11.92 17.93 2.35
N ARG A 104 -12.95 17.13 2.62
CA ARG A 104 -14.12 17.56 3.40
C ARG A 104 -13.75 18.01 4.81
N LEU A 105 -12.93 17.22 5.52
CA LEU A 105 -12.52 17.52 6.90
C LEU A 105 -11.63 18.76 7.00
N SER A 106 -10.82 19.03 5.97
CA SER A 106 -9.94 20.20 5.90
C SER A 106 -10.62 21.46 5.35
N GLY A 107 -11.91 21.40 5.01
CA GLY A 107 -12.61 22.51 4.37
C GLY A 107 -12.05 22.87 3.00
N GLY A 108 -11.53 21.86 2.26
CA GLY A 108 -10.94 22.06 0.93
C GLY A 108 -9.44 22.43 0.93
N ALA A 109 -8.80 22.54 2.09
CA ALA A 109 -7.36 22.85 2.16
C ALA A 109 -6.47 21.73 1.63
N PHE A 110 -6.95 20.49 1.64
CA PHE A 110 -6.33 19.33 1.01
C PHE A 110 -7.09 18.97 -0.27
N ASP A 111 -6.37 18.86 -1.40
CA ASP A 111 -6.95 18.48 -2.69
C ASP A 111 -5.95 17.69 -3.53
N ILE A 112 -6.31 16.47 -3.93
CA ILE A 112 -5.44 15.61 -4.75
C ILE A 112 -5.37 16.04 -6.22
N THR A 113 -6.19 16.98 -6.66
CA THR A 113 -6.15 17.47 -8.04
C THR A 113 -5.09 18.56 -8.25
N PHE A 114 -4.23 18.79 -7.29
CA PHE A 114 -3.15 19.76 -7.30
C PHE A 114 -1.97 19.39 -8.23
N ALA A 115 -1.99 18.22 -8.88
CA ALA A 115 -0.89 17.73 -9.72
C ALA A 115 -0.39 18.74 -10.77
N PRO A 116 -1.23 19.51 -11.48
CA PRO A 116 -0.75 20.50 -12.44
C PRO A 116 0.15 21.58 -11.80
N LEU A 117 -0.20 22.02 -10.60
CA LEU A 117 0.60 23.01 -9.85
C LEU A 117 1.88 22.39 -9.29
N VAL A 118 1.84 21.17 -8.74
CA VAL A 118 3.02 20.41 -8.29
C VAL A 118 4.03 20.28 -9.43
N ASN A 119 3.56 19.94 -10.64
CA ASN A 119 4.39 19.84 -11.83
C ASN A 119 4.98 21.20 -12.26
N LEU A 120 4.21 22.29 -12.15
CA LEU A 120 4.66 23.63 -12.48
C LEU A 120 5.84 24.05 -11.59
N TRP A 121 5.80 23.76 -10.30
CA TRP A 121 6.91 24.06 -9.35
C TRP A 121 8.07 23.06 -9.42
N GLY A 122 7.98 22.03 -10.27
CA GLY A 122 9.05 21.05 -10.46
C GLY A 122 9.17 20.01 -9.33
N PHE A 123 8.14 19.83 -8.50
CA PHE A 123 8.07 18.75 -7.50
C PHE A 123 7.53 17.44 -8.07
N GLY A 124 7.02 17.46 -9.32
CA GLY A 124 6.52 16.30 -10.04
C GLY A 124 7.47 15.83 -11.14
N LEU A 125 6.94 15.68 -12.37
CA LEU A 125 7.64 15.10 -13.52
C LEU A 125 8.59 16.08 -14.25
N LYS A 126 8.60 17.37 -13.89
CA LYS A 126 9.36 18.41 -14.59
C LYS A 126 10.44 19.00 -13.70
N ASN A 127 11.51 19.51 -14.32
CA ASN A 127 12.55 20.27 -13.63
C ASN A 127 12.01 21.61 -13.12
N ARG A 128 12.56 22.07 -12.00
CA ARG A 128 12.22 23.35 -11.38
C ARG A 128 12.41 24.49 -12.37
N ALA A 129 11.38 25.29 -12.60
CA ALA A 129 11.39 26.47 -13.44
C ALA A 129 11.05 27.71 -12.60
N HIS A 130 11.34 28.90 -13.14
CA HIS A 130 10.83 30.14 -12.56
C HIS A 130 9.32 30.20 -12.81
N VAL A 131 8.54 30.16 -11.74
CA VAL A 131 7.07 30.15 -11.80
C VAL A 131 6.55 31.59 -11.73
N THR A 132 5.67 31.95 -12.66
CA THR A 132 4.99 33.25 -12.66
C THR A 132 3.57 33.12 -12.12
N GLN A 133 3.00 34.25 -11.64
CA GLN A 133 1.62 34.29 -11.18
C GLN A 133 0.64 33.91 -12.30
N GLU A 134 0.87 34.38 -13.52
CA GLU A 134 0.07 34.08 -14.70
C GLU A 134 -0.01 32.56 -14.97
N GLN A 135 1.11 31.83 -14.83
CA GLN A 135 1.13 30.38 -14.97
C GLN A 135 0.28 29.67 -13.90
N VAL A 136 0.31 30.18 -12.67
CA VAL A 136 -0.52 29.68 -11.58
C VAL A 136 -2.00 29.94 -11.88
N ASP A 137 -2.35 31.16 -12.25
CA ASP A 137 -3.72 31.58 -12.53
C ASP A 137 -4.33 30.81 -13.70
N ASN A 138 -3.53 30.42 -14.68
CA ASN A 138 -3.95 29.58 -15.80
C ASN A 138 -4.22 28.12 -15.40
N LEU A 139 -3.59 27.60 -14.34
CA LEU A 139 -3.77 26.21 -13.90
C LEU A 139 -4.83 26.06 -12.79
N LEU A 140 -5.03 27.08 -11.97
CA LEU A 140 -6.01 27.04 -10.88
C LEU A 140 -7.43 26.61 -11.31
N PRO A 141 -7.95 27.05 -12.48
CA PRO A 141 -9.25 26.59 -12.96
C PRO A 141 -9.36 25.08 -13.18
N HIS A 142 -8.23 24.37 -13.31
CA HIS A 142 -8.18 22.90 -13.52
C HIS A 142 -7.96 22.11 -12.23
N VAL A 143 -7.94 22.81 -11.08
CA VAL A 143 -7.85 22.19 -9.74
C VAL A 143 -9.23 22.18 -9.09
N GLY A 144 -9.52 21.15 -8.32
CA GLY A 144 -10.74 21.01 -7.50
C GLY A 144 -11.28 19.59 -7.52
N ILE A 145 -11.35 18.96 -6.33
CA ILE A 145 -11.83 17.57 -6.18
C ILE A 145 -13.26 17.39 -6.67
N GLN A 146 -14.08 18.46 -6.68
CA GLN A 146 -15.44 18.46 -7.22
C GLN A 146 -15.50 18.27 -8.74
N LYS A 147 -14.36 18.34 -9.43
CA LYS A 147 -14.24 18.12 -10.89
C LYS A 147 -14.03 16.65 -11.24
N ILE A 148 -13.87 15.80 -10.24
CA ILE A 148 -13.70 14.35 -10.41
C ILE A 148 -14.76 13.61 -9.62
N ALA A 149 -15.25 12.51 -10.18
CA ALA A 149 -16.20 11.62 -9.52
C ALA A 149 -15.87 10.16 -9.85
N LEU A 150 -15.92 9.31 -8.84
CA LEU A 150 -15.74 7.87 -9.00
C LEU A 150 -17.10 7.20 -9.08
N ALA A 151 -17.39 6.51 -10.17
CA ALA A 151 -18.59 5.71 -10.35
C ALA A 151 -18.30 4.48 -11.20
N ASP A 152 -18.86 3.33 -10.82
CA ASP A 152 -18.82 2.07 -11.57
C ASP A 152 -17.40 1.60 -11.94
N GLY A 153 -16.40 1.90 -11.11
CA GLY A 153 -15.00 1.55 -11.37
C GLY A 153 -14.28 2.50 -12.34
N TYR A 154 -14.86 3.68 -12.61
CA TYR A 154 -14.28 4.68 -13.50
C TYR A 154 -14.15 6.03 -12.80
N LEU A 155 -13.02 6.72 -13.04
CA LEU A 155 -12.86 8.11 -12.64
C LEU A 155 -13.36 9.03 -13.76
N HIS A 156 -14.47 9.71 -13.53
CA HIS A 156 -15.03 10.72 -14.41
C HIS A 156 -14.42 12.07 -14.11
N LYS A 157 -14.02 12.80 -15.15
CA LYS A 157 -13.50 14.17 -15.06
C LYS A 157 -14.45 15.11 -15.80
N SER A 158 -14.91 16.18 -15.14
CA SER A 158 -15.66 17.25 -15.79
C SER A 158 -14.78 18.21 -16.59
N ASP A 159 -13.46 18.12 -16.38
CA ASP A 159 -12.43 18.90 -17.06
C ASP A 159 -11.27 17.95 -17.40
N ALA A 160 -10.94 17.83 -18.68
CA ALA A 160 -9.91 16.91 -19.16
C ALA A 160 -8.49 17.27 -18.68
N GLN A 161 -8.27 18.52 -18.27
CA GLN A 161 -6.97 19.00 -17.77
C GLN A 161 -6.75 18.70 -16.27
N VAL A 162 -7.77 18.23 -15.55
CA VAL A 162 -7.61 17.77 -14.16
C VAL A 162 -6.64 16.59 -14.11
N GLN A 163 -5.66 16.70 -13.23
CA GLN A 163 -4.69 15.64 -12.94
C GLN A 163 -4.66 15.38 -11.43
N VAL A 164 -4.49 14.13 -11.06
CA VAL A 164 -4.50 13.63 -9.67
C VAL A 164 -3.06 13.37 -9.23
N ASP A 165 -2.74 13.74 -7.99
CA ASP A 165 -1.49 13.42 -7.29
C ASP A 165 -1.81 12.67 -5.99
N ALA A 166 -1.33 11.45 -5.86
CA ALA A 166 -1.48 10.64 -4.66
C ALA A 166 -0.33 10.81 -3.65
N GLY A 167 0.67 11.65 -3.92
CA GLY A 167 1.91 11.72 -3.16
C GLY A 167 1.76 11.98 -1.66
N ALA A 168 0.72 12.70 -1.26
CA ALA A 168 0.42 12.98 0.15
C ALA A 168 -0.26 11.80 0.88
N ILE A 169 -0.93 10.88 0.17
CA ILE A 169 -1.68 9.75 0.74
C ILE A 169 -0.94 8.43 0.53
N ALA A 170 -0.34 8.22 -0.63
CA ALA A 170 0.14 6.92 -1.09
C ALA A 170 1.12 6.23 -0.13
N LYS A 171 2.04 6.97 0.50
CA LYS A 171 2.98 6.36 1.45
C LYS A 171 2.28 5.83 2.70
N GLY A 172 1.34 6.60 3.27
CA GLY A 172 0.52 6.16 4.41
C GLY A 172 -0.33 4.94 4.05
N GLN A 173 -1.04 4.99 2.93
CA GLN A 173 -1.84 3.88 2.43
C GLN A 173 -0.99 2.61 2.22
N SER A 174 0.22 2.73 1.69
CA SER A 174 1.12 1.58 1.52
C SER A 174 1.50 0.94 2.85
N CYS A 175 1.69 1.74 3.91
CA CYS A 175 1.93 1.23 5.26
C CYS A 175 0.71 0.46 5.80
N ASP A 176 -0.50 0.97 5.59
CA ASP A 176 -1.73 0.31 6.02
C ASP A 176 -1.94 -1.03 5.30
N ILE A 177 -1.64 -1.08 4.00
CA ILE A 177 -1.72 -2.30 3.19
C ILE A 177 -0.74 -3.36 3.69
N ILE A 178 0.50 -2.98 3.99
CA ILE A 178 1.49 -3.90 4.57
C ILE A 178 1.08 -4.33 5.98
N ALA A 179 0.58 -3.42 6.81
CA ALA A 179 0.06 -3.77 8.13
C ALA A 179 -1.09 -4.79 8.04
N ALA A 180 -1.99 -4.63 7.08
CA ALA A 180 -3.07 -5.59 6.82
C ALA A 180 -2.55 -6.94 6.31
N LEU A 181 -1.51 -6.95 5.46
CA LEU A 181 -0.84 -8.18 5.02
C LEU A 181 -0.25 -8.92 6.23
N LEU A 182 0.48 -8.22 7.08
CA LEU A 182 1.10 -8.80 8.27
C LEU A 182 0.05 -9.36 9.22
N LYS A 183 -0.99 -8.60 9.58
CA LYS A 183 -2.08 -9.05 10.46
C LYS A 183 -2.77 -10.33 10.01
N ARG A 184 -2.79 -10.64 8.70
CA ARG A 184 -3.36 -11.87 8.16
C ARG A 184 -2.41 -13.06 8.22
N ASN A 185 -1.11 -12.82 8.35
CA ASN A 185 -0.06 -13.84 8.22
C ASN A 185 0.82 -13.97 9.48
N THR A 186 0.56 -13.18 10.51
CA THR A 186 1.23 -13.25 11.81
C THR A 186 0.24 -13.66 12.88
N THR A 187 0.70 -14.34 13.90
CA THR A 187 -0.11 -14.76 15.07
C THR A 187 -0.24 -13.64 16.08
#